data_261c29f72256149ba64c59ead8033e3f
#
_entry.id   261c29f72256149ba64c59ead8033e3f
#
_cell.length_a   1.000
_cell.length_b   1.000
_cell.length_c   1.000
_cell.angle_alpha   90.00
_cell.angle_beta   90.00
_cell.angle_gamma   90.00
#
_symmetry.space_group_name_H-M   'P 1'
#
loop_
_entity.id
_entity.type
_entity.pdbx_description
1 polymer ?
#
loop_
_entity_poly.entity_id
_entity_poly.type
_entity_poly.pdbx_seq_one_letter_code
_entity_poly.pdbx_strand_id
1 'polypeptide(L)'
;MINIQNIRNSNHSIVALGSHPGILQSMMDFDYLCGKIEPDLVAIIASGRKYVRLFWGGDERLIPVYQTIDLMPRHLKNEVTLFLNLTSGRRTLSSTADALRALPHLLGGTIFAENVPEKHSLELYHQKQKDIFIIGPATVGLMIPGHLKLGAIGGTQADQLIDSHLFEPGNVAVFSSSGGMTNELIQLVTKLQKRISFSLSFGGDRFPVLSPVEAFLAAETDPNTKYIVYFGELGGYDEYDLIDLIKEKMITKKIIAYIGGTISEMFETPPQFGHAKAMASRGAETAQAKTKALQEAGVFATNSFTELIELMKKIETKVNIPHPDGYPLPEGRSTNNLPYEGNPERSEGRDFQKALSKIQSRSSALFMNSVSRDVCGSVEIVGEEILAAASKRSYAHIVGSMLLGRQLKSPHTAQFIDLVMKLLVDHGPYVSGAVNTMIAARAGKDLVSSLASGLLTIGPRFGGAINQAAAHWFEGVSERIEPHEYAERIAKSGKRISGIGHRKYRIDAPDPRVGNIIQFSKGLTKHEHIDFACAIEQITTAKKGNLILNVDGAIAAVFLDLLSEKEKISRNELKELIDIEFFNALFVFARSVGFTAHYLDQRRLDEGLFRLSPKEIVFNKYS
;
A
#
# COMPACT_ATOMS: atom_id res chain seq x y z
N MET A 1 -25.71 -12.95 -2.83
CA MET A 1 -26.60 -11.75 -2.71
C MET A 1 -26.02 -10.82 -1.66
N ILE A 2 -25.99 -9.51 -1.89
CA ILE A 2 -25.45 -8.56 -0.90
C ILE A 2 -26.36 -8.53 0.35
N ASN A 3 -25.74 -8.66 1.53
CA ASN A 3 -26.43 -8.63 2.82
C ASN A 3 -25.95 -7.43 3.65
N ILE A 4 -26.75 -6.35 3.63
CA ILE A 4 -26.41 -5.07 4.27
C ILE A 4 -26.28 -5.21 5.80
N GLN A 5 -27.15 -6.02 6.43
CA GLN A 5 -27.09 -6.23 7.87
C GLN A 5 -25.78 -6.95 8.28
N ASN A 6 -25.37 -7.95 7.51
CA ASN A 6 -24.10 -8.65 7.78
C ASN A 6 -22.90 -7.71 7.62
N ILE A 7 -22.89 -6.90 6.54
CA ILE A 7 -21.83 -5.90 6.32
C ILE A 7 -21.83 -4.89 7.47
N ARG A 8 -22.99 -4.39 7.91
CA ARG A 8 -23.11 -3.42 9.01
C ARG A 8 -22.58 -3.96 10.34
N ASN A 9 -22.69 -5.27 10.58
CA ASN A 9 -22.33 -5.90 11.85
C ASN A 9 -20.92 -6.50 11.87
N SER A 10 -20.13 -6.29 10.82
CA SER A 10 -18.77 -6.84 10.68
C SER A 10 -17.73 -5.74 10.59
N ASN A 11 -16.52 -6.01 11.08
CA ASN A 11 -15.36 -5.17 10.78
C ASN A 11 -14.84 -5.50 9.39
N HIS A 12 -14.32 -4.50 8.68
CA HIS A 12 -13.85 -4.66 7.33
C HIS A 12 -12.38 -4.28 7.19
N SER A 13 -11.70 -5.01 6.31
CA SER A 13 -10.37 -4.65 5.79
C SER A 13 -10.47 -4.57 4.27
N ILE A 14 -10.06 -3.42 3.73
CA ILE A 14 -10.22 -3.09 2.31
C ILE A 14 -8.86 -3.10 1.62
N VAL A 15 -8.77 -3.77 0.48
CA VAL A 15 -7.66 -3.60 -0.47
C VAL A 15 -8.10 -2.75 -1.66
N ALA A 16 -7.32 -1.74 -2.02
CA ALA A 16 -7.53 -0.96 -3.24
C ALA A 16 -6.71 -1.55 -4.39
N LEU A 17 -7.37 -1.89 -5.49
CA LEU A 17 -6.72 -2.31 -6.74
C LEU A 17 -6.53 -1.08 -7.61
N GLY A 18 -5.32 -0.56 -7.68
CA GLY A 18 -5.02 0.77 -8.22
C GLY A 18 -5.04 1.86 -7.15
N SER A 19 -4.65 3.07 -7.51
CA SER A 19 -4.54 4.21 -6.58
C SER A 19 -5.24 5.45 -7.13
N HIS A 20 -6.13 6.01 -6.34
CA HIS A 20 -6.75 7.32 -6.56
C HIS A 20 -6.73 8.10 -5.23
N PRO A 21 -5.73 8.96 -4.99
CA PRO A 21 -5.52 9.57 -3.67
C PRO A 21 -6.74 10.25 -3.06
N GLY A 22 -7.52 11.00 -3.86
CA GLY A 22 -8.72 11.69 -3.37
C GLY A 22 -9.82 10.74 -2.87
N ILE A 23 -10.06 9.62 -3.56
CA ILE A 23 -11.05 8.61 -3.13
C ILE A 23 -10.55 7.90 -1.87
N LEU A 24 -9.30 7.45 -1.87
CA LEU A 24 -8.72 6.74 -0.72
C LEU A 24 -8.65 7.64 0.52
N GLN A 25 -8.29 8.92 0.34
CA GLN A 25 -8.30 9.88 1.44
C GLN A 25 -9.69 10.09 2.01
N SER A 26 -10.71 10.19 1.16
CA SER A 26 -12.09 10.38 1.66
C SER A 26 -12.62 9.17 2.43
N MET A 27 -12.16 7.96 2.10
CA MET A 27 -12.48 6.74 2.89
C MET A 27 -11.77 6.79 4.26
N MET A 28 -10.50 7.17 4.29
CA MET A 28 -9.74 7.36 5.52
C MET A 28 -10.41 8.42 6.43
N ASP A 29 -10.86 9.52 5.85
CA ASP A 29 -11.54 10.60 6.59
C ASP A 29 -12.87 10.15 7.16
N PHE A 30 -13.65 9.40 6.38
CA PHE A 30 -14.89 8.81 6.85
C PHE A 30 -14.64 7.87 8.04
N ASP A 31 -13.72 6.94 7.93
CA ASP A 31 -13.37 6.01 9.00
C ASP A 31 -12.89 6.75 10.27
N TYR A 32 -12.04 7.77 10.09
CA TYR A 32 -11.55 8.59 11.19
C TYR A 32 -12.68 9.34 11.89
N LEU A 33 -13.61 9.95 11.14
CA LEU A 33 -14.76 10.66 11.69
C LEU A 33 -15.79 9.72 12.33
N CYS A 34 -15.90 8.48 11.84
CA CYS A 34 -16.67 7.42 12.52
C CYS A 34 -16.05 6.96 13.84
N GLY A 35 -14.88 7.46 14.23
CA GLY A 35 -14.20 7.10 15.47
C GLY A 35 -13.51 5.73 15.46
N LYS A 36 -13.26 5.15 14.27
CA LYS A 36 -12.46 3.92 14.17
C LYS A 36 -11.05 4.13 14.71
N ILE A 37 -10.46 3.09 15.29
CA ILE A 37 -9.08 3.11 15.81
C ILE A 37 -8.08 3.06 14.65
N GLU A 38 -8.36 2.20 13.66
CA GLU A 38 -7.56 1.99 12.46
C GLU A 38 -8.43 2.16 11.21
N PRO A 39 -7.86 2.59 10.07
CA PRO A 39 -8.60 2.67 8.82
C PRO A 39 -8.95 1.27 8.27
N ASP A 40 -10.08 1.16 7.59
CA ASP A 40 -10.43 -0.06 6.87
C ASP A 40 -9.49 -0.33 5.68
N LEU A 41 -8.88 0.70 5.10
CA LEU A 41 -7.91 0.57 4.01
C LEU A 41 -6.58 0.02 4.52
N VAL A 42 -6.28 -1.25 4.21
CA VAL A 42 -5.07 -1.94 4.72
C VAL A 42 -3.94 -2.04 3.70
N ALA A 43 -4.25 -2.02 2.40
CA ALA A 43 -3.24 -2.12 1.35
C ALA A 43 -3.72 -1.56 0.01
N ILE A 44 -2.76 -1.25 -0.87
CA ILE A 44 -2.99 -0.81 -2.25
C ILE A 44 -2.20 -1.73 -3.19
N ILE A 45 -2.82 -2.16 -4.29
CA ILE A 45 -2.16 -2.91 -5.36
C ILE A 45 -1.87 -1.96 -6.51
N ALA A 46 -0.61 -1.56 -6.64
CA ALA A 46 -0.15 -0.65 -7.70
C ALA A 46 1.35 -0.82 -7.95
N SER A 47 1.86 -0.29 -9.07
CA SER A 47 3.29 -0.29 -9.41
C SER A 47 3.98 1.02 -9.01
N GLY A 48 5.30 0.97 -8.83
CA GLY A 48 6.16 2.14 -8.77
C GLY A 48 6.33 2.81 -7.41
N ARG A 49 5.68 2.31 -6.35
CA ARG A 49 5.81 2.86 -4.98
C ARG A 49 5.74 1.73 -3.96
N LYS A 50 6.40 1.88 -2.81
CA LYS A 50 6.26 0.97 -1.66
C LYS A 50 5.15 1.42 -0.69
N TYR A 51 4.84 2.72 -0.66
CA TYR A 51 3.84 3.31 0.21
C TYR A 51 3.11 4.46 -0.48
N VAL A 52 1.86 4.68 -0.09
CA VAL A 52 1.10 5.90 -0.35
C VAL A 52 0.88 6.61 0.98
N ARG A 53 1.17 7.91 1.02
CA ARG A 53 0.89 8.76 2.18
C ARG A 53 -0.55 9.22 2.14
N LEU A 54 -1.32 8.92 3.17
CA LEU A 54 -2.67 9.41 3.39
C LEU A 54 -2.78 9.93 4.82
N PHE A 55 -3.71 10.84 5.08
CA PHE A 55 -3.95 11.35 6.41
C PHE A 55 -4.91 10.47 7.20
N TRP A 56 -4.60 10.24 8.47
CA TRP A 56 -5.49 9.72 9.49
C TRP A 56 -5.73 10.82 10.54
N GLY A 57 -6.84 11.53 10.41
CA GLY A 57 -7.01 12.80 11.11
C GLY A 57 -6.01 13.84 10.65
N GLY A 58 -5.20 14.39 11.55
CA GLY A 58 -4.14 15.34 11.26
C GLY A 58 -2.80 14.73 10.85
N ASP A 59 -2.58 13.44 11.12
CA ASP A 59 -1.29 12.77 11.01
C ASP A 59 -1.20 11.97 9.69
N GLU A 60 -0.04 12.02 9.02
CA GLU A 60 0.19 11.18 7.84
C GLU A 60 0.44 9.73 8.24
N ARG A 61 -0.19 8.82 7.52
CA ARG A 61 0.05 7.36 7.58
C ARG A 61 0.55 6.83 6.26
N LEU A 62 1.40 5.81 6.34
CA LEU A 62 1.94 5.08 5.20
C LEU A 62 1.08 3.85 4.95
N ILE A 63 0.31 3.85 3.87
CA ILE A 63 -0.44 2.68 3.43
C ILE A 63 0.48 1.86 2.52
N PRO A 64 0.72 0.57 2.81
CA PRO A 64 1.62 -0.27 2.03
C PRO A 64 1.07 -0.51 0.62
N VAL A 65 1.99 -0.51 -0.37
CA VAL A 65 1.68 -0.77 -1.77
C VAL A 65 2.42 -2.03 -2.22
N TYR A 66 1.70 -2.96 -2.80
CA TYR A 66 2.23 -4.18 -3.40
C TYR A 66 2.01 -4.17 -4.91
N GLN A 67 2.93 -4.74 -5.68
CA GLN A 67 2.79 -4.80 -7.13
C GLN A 67 1.67 -5.72 -7.59
N THR A 68 1.46 -6.81 -6.84
CA THR A 68 0.41 -7.79 -7.05
C THR A 68 -0.14 -8.27 -5.71
N ILE A 69 -1.35 -8.83 -5.70
CA ILE A 69 -1.95 -9.39 -4.48
C ILE A 69 -1.11 -10.57 -3.95
N ASP A 70 -0.47 -11.33 -4.84
CA ASP A 70 0.36 -12.47 -4.44
C ASP A 70 1.56 -12.05 -3.56
N LEU A 71 2.07 -10.83 -3.75
CA LEU A 71 3.16 -10.25 -2.95
C LEU A 71 2.70 -9.71 -1.59
N MET A 72 1.40 -9.62 -1.33
CA MET A 72 0.91 -9.25 0.00
C MET A 72 1.25 -10.33 1.03
N PRO A 73 1.61 -9.94 2.27
CA PRO A 73 1.76 -10.88 3.38
C PRO A 73 0.50 -11.72 3.61
N ARG A 74 0.68 -13.00 3.94
CA ARG A 74 -0.43 -13.95 4.12
C ARG A 74 -1.45 -13.48 5.17
N HIS A 75 -0.99 -12.89 6.27
CA HIS A 75 -1.89 -12.38 7.31
C HIS A 75 -2.81 -11.28 6.75
N LEU A 76 -2.27 -10.29 6.00
CA LEU A 76 -3.10 -9.25 5.37
C LEU A 76 -4.10 -9.83 4.36
N LYS A 77 -3.69 -10.82 3.55
CA LYS A 77 -4.64 -11.49 2.62
C LYS A 77 -5.80 -12.15 3.35
N ASN A 78 -5.55 -12.71 4.52
CA ASN A 78 -6.59 -13.35 5.34
C ASN A 78 -7.50 -12.35 6.06
N GLU A 79 -7.07 -11.11 6.26
CA GLU A 79 -7.87 -10.04 6.89
C GLU A 79 -8.79 -9.34 5.89
N VAL A 80 -8.41 -9.31 4.59
CA VAL A 80 -9.17 -8.56 3.58
C VAL A 80 -10.55 -9.18 3.34
N THR A 81 -11.57 -8.35 3.55
CA THR A 81 -12.99 -8.71 3.33
C THR A 81 -13.61 -7.99 2.15
N LEU A 82 -13.08 -6.84 1.74
CA LEU A 82 -13.61 -6.03 0.65
C LEU A 82 -12.50 -5.55 -0.29
N PHE A 83 -12.84 -5.35 -1.56
CA PHE A 83 -11.95 -4.67 -2.49
C PHE A 83 -12.60 -3.40 -3.10
N LEU A 84 -11.76 -2.43 -3.44
CA LEU A 84 -12.10 -1.28 -4.26
C LEU A 84 -11.24 -1.28 -5.52
N ASN A 85 -11.85 -1.52 -6.69
CA ASN A 85 -11.13 -1.55 -7.95
C ASN A 85 -11.13 -0.16 -8.61
N LEU A 86 -9.96 0.47 -8.61
CA LEU A 86 -9.65 1.77 -9.20
C LEU A 86 -8.77 1.64 -10.45
N THR A 87 -8.59 0.44 -11.00
CA THR A 87 -7.83 0.23 -12.23
C THR A 87 -8.61 0.73 -13.45
N SER A 88 -7.92 0.96 -14.57
CA SER A 88 -8.58 1.34 -15.82
C SER A 88 -9.51 0.23 -16.34
N GLY A 89 -10.55 0.60 -17.09
CA GLY A 89 -11.55 -0.34 -17.62
C GLY A 89 -10.98 -1.58 -18.32
N ARG A 90 -9.83 -1.45 -19.02
CA ARG A 90 -9.15 -2.58 -19.68
C ARG A 90 -8.52 -3.57 -18.68
N ARG A 91 -8.14 -3.13 -17.50
CA ARG A 91 -7.47 -3.93 -16.46
C ARG A 91 -8.43 -4.47 -15.41
N THR A 92 -9.65 -4.00 -15.39
CA THR A 92 -10.68 -4.33 -14.39
C THR A 92 -10.93 -5.82 -14.28
N LEU A 93 -11.09 -6.54 -15.40
CA LEU A 93 -11.32 -7.98 -15.36
C LEU A 93 -10.18 -8.73 -14.67
N SER A 94 -8.93 -8.53 -15.14
CA SER A 94 -7.78 -9.24 -14.59
C SER A 94 -7.55 -8.93 -13.12
N SER A 95 -7.61 -7.65 -12.72
CA SER A 95 -7.38 -7.25 -11.33
C SER A 95 -8.47 -7.74 -10.38
N THR A 96 -9.74 -7.75 -10.83
CA THR A 96 -10.84 -8.32 -10.03
C THR A 96 -10.72 -9.84 -9.92
N ALA A 97 -10.40 -10.54 -11.02
CA ALA A 97 -10.20 -11.99 -10.99
C ALA A 97 -9.04 -12.40 -10.07
N ASP A 98 -7.95 -11.62 -10.03
CA ASP A 98 -6.85 -11.84 -9.08
C ASP A 98 -7.31 -11.70 -7.64
N ALA A 99 -8.16 -10.72 -7.32
CA ALA A 99 -8.72 -10.55 -5.98
C ALA A 99 -9.63 -11.72 -5.59
N LEU A 100 -10.54 -12.13 -6.47
CA LEU A 100 -11.43 -13.27 -6.26
C LEU A 100 -10.67 -14.58 -6.01
N ARG A 101 -9.52 -14.76 -6.68
CA ARG A 101 -8.68 -15.95 -6.53
C ARG A 101 -7.84 -15.93 -5.24
N ALA A 102 -7.25 -14.78 -4.89
CA ALA A 102 -6.18 -14.71 -3.91
C ALA A 102 -6.61 -14.29 -2.49
N LEU A 103 -7.87 -13.82 -2.33
CA LEU A 103 -8.40 -13.32 -1.05
C LEU A 103 -9.46 -14.29 -0.51
N PRO A 104 -9.13 -15.11 0.52
CA PRO A 104 -9.96 -16.24 0.92
C PRO A 104 -11.25 -15.85 1.67
N HIS A 105 -11.30 -14.66 2.28
CA HIS A 105 -12.43 -14.19 3.10
C HIS A 105 -13.19 -13.02 2.47
N LEU A 106 -13.11 -12.90 1.15
CA LEU A 106 -13.72 -11.81 0.41
C LEU A 106 -15.26 -11.91 0.44
N LEU A 107 -15.91 -10.85 0.92
CA LEU A 107 -17.37 -10.67 0.89
C LEU A 107 -17.82 -10.01 -0.42
N GLY A 108 -17.00 -9.10 -0.96
CA GLY A 108 -17.33 -8.41 -2.19
C GLY A 108 -16.45 -7.19 -2.46
N GLY A 109 -16.91 -6.33 -3.37
CA GLY A 109 -16.22 -5.09 -3.70
C GLY A 109 -16.93 -4.22 -4.70
N THR A 110 -16.27 -3.12 -5.08
CA THR A 110 -16.80 -2.15 -6.04
C THR A 110 -15.81 -1.91 -7.16
N ILE A 111 -16.30 -1.64 -8.36
CA ILE A 111 -15.52 -1.35 -9.57
C ILE A 111 -15.83 0.08 -10.03
N PHE A 112 -14.92 1.00 -9.77
CA PHE A 112 -15.09 2.42 -10.06
C PHE A 112 -14.99 2.75 -11.57
N ALA A 113 -14.18 1.99 -12.32
CA ALA A 113 -13.85 2.27 -13.70
C ALA A 113 -15.09 2.36 -14.61
N GLU A 114 -15.11 3.38 -15.45
CA GLU A 114 -16.03 3.54 -16.57
C GLU A 114 -15.48 2.89 -17.84
N ASN A 115 -16.36 2.66 -18.82
CA ASN A 115 -16.01 2.08 -20.14
C ASN A 115 -15.32 0.71 -20.02
N VAL A 116 -15.75 -0.10 -19.09
CA VAL A 116 -15.34 -1.51 -19.02
C VAL A 116 -15.96 -2.25 -20.20
N PRO A 117 -15.19 -3.03 -20.98
CA PRO A 117 -15.77 -3.80 -22.08
C PRO A 117 -16.92 -4.70 -21.60
N GLU A 118 -18.06 -4.68 -22.28
CA GLU A 118 -19.26 -5.45 -21.92
C GLU A 118 -18.97 -6.93 -21.66
N LYS A 119 -18.10 -7.53 -22.51
CA LYS A 119 -17.62 -8.90 -22.33
C LYS A 119 -16.94 -9.12 -20.98
N HIS A 120 -16.17 -8.14 -20.48
CA HIS A 120 -15.51 -8.23 -19.18
C HIS A 120 -16.50 -8.22 -18.03
N SER A 121 -17.56 -7.38 -18.11
CA SER A 121 -18.60 -7.33 -17.10
C SER A 121 -19.38 -8.64 -17.03
N LEU A 122 -19.74 -9.22 -18.18
CA LEU A 122 -20.41 -10.52 -18.26
C LEU A 122 -19.51 -11.64 -17.73
N GLU A 123 -18.21 -11.61 -18.03
CA GLU A 123 -17.27 -12.60 -17.53
C GLU A 123 -17.12 -12.52 -16.01
N LEU A 124 -17.05 -11.31 -15.42
CA LEU A 124 -17.06 -11.10 -13.99
C LEU A 124 -18.36 -11.60 -13.33
N TYR A 125 -19.50 -11.39 -13.97
CA TYR A 125 -20.78 -11.92 -13.50
C TYR A 125 -20.76 -13.45 -13.42
N HIS A 126 -20.14 -14.14 -14.39
CA HIS A 126 -20.02 -15.59 -14.38
C HIS A 126 -18.93 -16.12 -13.43
N GLN A 127 -17.87 -15.34 -13.21
CA GLN A 127 -16.77 -15.73 -12.33
C GLN A 127 -17.06 -15.48 -10.85
N LYS A 128 -17.97 -14.55 -10.52
CA LYS A 128 -18.27 -14.27 -9.12
C LYS A 128 -18.88 -15.50 -8.44
N GLN A 129 -18.39 -15.81 -7.24
CA GLN A 129 -19.02 -16.82 -6.40
C GLN A 129 -20.38 -16.32 -5.92
N LYS A 130 -21.31 -17.26 -5.63
CA LYS A 130 -22.71 -16.95 -5.30
C LYS A 130 -22.86 -15.98 -4.12
N ASP A 131 -21.93 -16.04 -3.16
CA ASP A 131 -21.99 -15.25 -1.92
C ASP A 131 -21.13 -13.97 -1.98
N ILE A 132 -20.41 -13.72 -3.09
CA ILE A 132 -19.61 -12.51 -3.30
C ILE A 132 -20.40 -11.49 -4.11
N PHE A 133 -20.51 -10.26 -3.61
CA PHE A 133 -21.10 -9.16 -4.36
C PHE A 133 -20.04 -8.33 -5.10
N ILE A 134 -20.39 -7.84 -6.29
CA ILE A 134 -19.54 -6.91 -7.06
C ILE A 134 -20.43 -5.78 -7.58
N ILE A 135 -20.28 -4.57 -7.05
CA ILE A 135 -21.01 -3.38 -7.46
C ILE A 135 -20.27 -2.67 -8.59
N GLY A 136 -20.97 -2.29 -9.64
CA GLY A 136 -20.40 -1.67 -10.84
C GLY A 136 -20.24 -2.66 -12.00
N PRO A 137 -19.47 -2.31 -13.04
CA PRO A 137 -18.56 -1.15 -13.18
C PRO A 137 -19.27 0.20 -13.31
N ALA A 138 -18.49 1.28 -13.47
CA ALA A 138 -18.95 2.66 -13.55
C ALA A 138 -19.76 3.11 -12.31
N THR A 139 -19.32 2.73 -11.11
CA THR A 139 -20.01 3.05 -9.85
C THR A 139 -19.21 3.98 -8.95
N VAL A 140 -19.90 4.80 -8.15
CA VAL A 140 -19.30 5.54 -7.04
C VAL A 140 -19.16 4.70 -5.77
N GLY A 141 -19.78 3.50 -5.71
CA GLY A 141 -19.58 2.53 -4.65
C GLY A 141 -20.76 2.28 -3.72
N LEU A 142 -20.44 1.89 -2.48
CA LEU A 142 -21.37 1.55 -1.40
C LEU A 142 -21.13 2.43 -0.17
N MET A 143 -22.21 2.97 0.40
CA MET A 143 -22.22 3.73 1.65
C MET A 143 -23.16 3.08 2.66
N ILE A 144 -22.66 2.80 3.85
CA ILE A 144 -23.48 2.48 5.03
C ILE A 144 -23.12 3.53 6.08
N PRO A 145 -24.02 4.52 6.35
CA PRO A 145 -23.72 5.63 7.23
C PRO A 145 -23.22 5.19 8.61
N GLY A 146 -22.16 5.87 9.08
CA GLY A 146 -21.49 5.57 10.32
C GLY A 146 -20.69 4.25 10.34
N HIS A 147 -20.58 3.53 9.23
CA HIS A 147 -20.02 2.17 9.22
C HIS A 147 -19.05 1.88 8.10
N LEU A 148 -19.46 2.05 6.86
CA LEU A 148 -18.64 1.73 5.68
C LEU A 148 -18.80 2.77 4.59
N LYS A 149 -17.67 3.23 4.05
CA LYS A 149 -17.57 3.97 2.80
C LYS A 149 -16.63 3.21 1.86
N LEU A 150 -17.17 2.68 0.76
CA LEU A 150 -16.39 1.92 -0.23
C LEU A 150 -16.49 2.61 -1.60
N GLY A 151 -15.62 3.57 -1.84
CA GLY A 151 -15.55 4.36 -3.07
C GLY A 151 -15.78 5.87 -2.88
N ALA A 152 -16.20 6.56 -3.97
CA ALA A 152 -16.44 8.01 -4.00
C ALA A 152 -17.86 8.42 -3.57
N ILE A 153 -18.69 7.47 -3.19
CA ILE A 153 -20.08 7.69 -2.78
C ILE A 153 -20.15 8.63 -1.57
N GLY A 154 -21.10 9.55 -1.56
CA GLY A 154 -21.25 10.58 -0.53
C GLY A 154 -20.28 11.76 -0.69
N GLY A 155 -19.45 11.78 -1.74
CA GLY A 155 -18.45 12.81 -2.00
C GLY A 155 -17.03 12.39 -1.64
N THR A 156 -16.07 13.25 -2.01
CA THR A 156 -14.63 13.04 -1.79
C THR A 156 -14.01 14.01 -0.79
N GLN A 157 -14.77 14.95 -0.27
CA GLN A 157 -14.35 15.91 0.75
C GLN A 157 -15.06 15.62 2.07
N ALA A 158 -14.37 15.84 3.19
CA ALA A 158 -14.93 15.63 4.52
C ALA A 158 -16.23 16.44 4.76
N ASP A 159 -16.26 17.69 4.30
CA ASP A 159 -17.43 18.57 4.44
C ASP A 159 -18.68 18.00 3.74
N GLN A 160 -18.53 17.40 2.55
CA GLN A 160 -19.63 16.75 1.85
C GLN A 160 -20.25 15.59 2.66
N LEU A 161 -19.41 14.81 3.35
CA LEU A 161 -19.85 13.70 4.20
C LEU A 161 -20.61 14.22 5.44
N ILE A 162 -20.16 15.35 5.99
CA ILE A 162 -20.76 15.99 7.17
C ILE A 162 -22.10 16.61 6.80
N ASP A 163 -22.14 17.41 5.76
CA ASP A 163 -23.37 18.08 5.29
C ASP A 163 -24.45 17.08 4.89
N SER A 164 -24.04 15.89 4.42
CA SER A 164 -24.94 14.80 4.07
C SER A 164 -25.24 13.86 5.25
N HIS A 165 -24.85 14.19 6.48
CA HIS A 165 -25.10 13.42 7.70
C HIS A 165 -24.78 11.91 7.56
N LEU A 166 -23.69 11.56 6.85
CA LEU A 166 -23.37 10.17 6.53
C LEU A 166 -22.74 9.40 7.70
N PHE A 167 -22.65 10.01 8.87
CA PHE A 167 -22.23 9.36 10.12
C PHE A 167 -23.42 8.89 10.96
N GLU A 168 -24.66 9.25 10.58
CA GLU A 168 -25.88 8.95 11.30
C GLU A 168 -26.70 7.88 10.53
N PRO A 169 -27.02 6.73 11.16
CA PRO A 169 -27.84 5.73 10.53
C PRO A 169 -29.29 6.21 10.35
N GLY A 170 -29.94 5.74 9.30
CA GLY A 170 -31.30 6.12 8.96
C GLY A 170 -32.15 4.97 8.46
N ASN A 171 -33.25 5.32 7.77
CA ASN A 171 -34.23 4.37 7.29
C ASN A 171 -34.54 4.48 5.79
N VAL A 172 -33.76 5.24 5.03
CA VAL A 172 -33.96 5.46 3.60
C VAL A 172 -32.81 4.81 2.83
N ALA A 173 -33.08 3.80 2.01
CA ALA A 173 -32.11 3.32 1.03
C ALA A 173 -32.14 4.20 -0.22
N VAL A 174 -30.96 4.51 -0.80
CA VAL A 174 -30.83 5.35 -2.00
C VAL A 174 -30.11 4.61 -3.09
N PHE A 175 -30.75 4.45 -4.24
CA PHE A 175 -30.21 3.72 -5.39
C PHE A 175 -30.24 4.51 -6.68
N SER A 176 -29.24 4.32 -7.52
CA SER A 176 -29.19 4.88 -8.86
C SER A 176 -28.23 4.11 -9.76
N SER A 177 -28.46 4.13 -11.07
CA SER A 177 -27.45 3.75 -12.07
C SER A 177 -26.36 4.82 -12.21
N SER A 178 -26.68 6.08 -11.92
CA SER A 178 -25.79 7.22 -12.04
C SER A 178 -25.08 7.52 -10.72
N GLY A 179 -23.74 7.51 -10.74
CA GLY A 179 -22.95 7.91 -9.58
C GLY A 179 -23.21 9.36 -9.13
N GLY A 180 -23.31 10.29 -10.08
CA GLY A 180 -23.65 11.71 -9.81
C GLY A 180 -25.03 11.83 -9.15
N MET A 181 -26.05 11.21 -9.74
CA MET A 181 -27.40 11.24 -9.20
C MET A 181 -27.51 10.52 -7.85
N THR A 182 -26.72 9.49 -7.60
CA THR A 182 -26.65 8.88 -6.26
C THR A 182 -26.24 9.91 -5.21
N ASN A 183 -25.18 10.68 -5.46
CA ASN A 183 -24.71 11.72 -4.53
C ASN A 183 -25.72 12.87 -4.39
N GLU A 184 -26.38 13.30 -5.48
CA GLU A 184 -27.44 14.30 -5.43
C GLU A 184 -28.66 13.84 -4.61
N LEU A 185 -29.09 12.58 -4.80
CA LEU A 185 -30.19 12.03 -4.01
C LEU A 185 -29.82 11.89 -2.52
N ILE A 186 -28.58 11.50 -2.21
CA ILE A 186 -28.08 11.48 -0.83
C ILE A 186 -28.23 12.88 -0.21
N GLN A 187 -27.76 13.92 -0.87
CA GLN A 187 -27.89 15.30 -0.38
C GLN A 187 -29.34 15.74 -0.28
N LEU A 188 -30.18 15.39 -1.25
CA LEU A 188 -31.59 15.76 -1.22
C LEU A 188 -32.34 15.11 -0.05
N VAL A 189 -32.13 13.81 0.17
CA VAL A 189 -32.71 13.09 1.31
C VAL A 189 -32.31 13.75 2.63
N THR A 190 -31.05 14.11 2.78
CA THR A 190 -30.54 14.66 4.04
C THR A 190 -30.93 16.12 4.25
N LYS A 191 -30.99 16.93 3.19
CA LYS A 191 -31.53 18.31 3.24
C LYS A 191 -33.02 18.33 3.66
N LEU A 192 -33.76 17.30 3.33
CA LEU A 192 -35.15 17.12 3.80
C LEU A 192 -35.26 16.53 5.22
N GLN A 193 -34.17 16.57 6.00
CA GLN A 193 -34.09 16.07 7.38
C GLN A 193 -34.37 14.56 7.50
N LYS A 194 -34.10 13.80 6.44
CA LYS A 194 -34.16 12.33 6.45
C LYS A 194 -32.75 11.76 6.64
N ARG A 195 -32.65 10.46 6.95
CA ARG A 195 -31.37 9.78 7.16
C ARG A 195 -31.32 8.50 6.35
N ILE A 196 -30.14 8.20 5.85
CA ILE A 196 -29.89 7.08 4.94
C ILE A 196 -29.60 5.82 5.73
N SER A 197 -30.23 4.69 5.38
CA SER A 197 -29.89 3.36 5.90
C SER A 197 -28.66 2.79 5.19
N PHE A 198 -28.65 2.87 3.87
CA PHE A 198 -27.48 2.62 3.02
C PHE A 198 -27.73 3.21 1.62
N SER A 199 -26.67 3.35 0.85
CA SER A 199 -26.76 3.81 -0.53
C SER A 199 -25.77 3.07 -1.40
N LEU A 200 -26.16 2.79 -2.64
CA LEU A 200 -25.27 2.26 -3.66
C LEU A 200 -25.62 2.78 -5.05
N SER A 201 -24.61 2.82 -5.93
CA SER A 201 -24.80 3.05 -7.35
C SER A 201 -24.55 1.74 -8.10
N PHE A 202 -25.49 1.32 -8.94
CA PHE A 202 -25.30 0.08 -9.73
C PHE A 202 -24.17 0.22 -10.76
N GLY A 203 -24.02 1.43 -11.32
CA GLY A 203 -23.17 1.75 -12.44
C GLY A 203 -23.95 2.03 -13.73
N GLY A 204 -23.39 2.91 -14.55
CA GLY A 204 -23.99 3.35 -15.82
C GLY A 204 -23.68 2.45 -17.03
N ASP A 205 -22.88 1.40 -16.85
CA ASP A 205 -22.57 0.43 -17.88
C ASP A 205 -23.78 -0.46 -18.19
N ARG A 206 -23.82 -1.02 -19.40
CA ARG A 206 -24.99 -1.78 -19.90
C ARG A 206 -25.26 -3.06 -19.11
N PHE A 207 -24.22 -3.70 -18.59
CA PHE A 207 -24.29 -4.95 -17.84
C PHE A 207 -23.60 -4.79 -16.49
N PRO A 208 -24.24 -4.17 -15.48
CA PRO A 208 -23.69 -4.12 -14.13
C PRO A 208 -23.63 -5.54 -13.54
N VAL A 209 -22.55 -5.83 -12.79
CA VAL A 209 -22.37 -7.17 -12.20
C VAL A 209 -23.36 -7.42 -11.06
N LEU A 210 -23.69 -6.38 -10.26
CA LEU A 210 -24.80 -6.42 -9.32
C LEU A 210 -26.03 -5.84 -10.01
N SER A 211 -27.07 -6.64 -10.13
CA SER A 211 -28.32 -6.18 -10.74
C SER A 211 -29.11 -5.25 -9.82
N PRO A 212 -29.95 -4.34 -10.36
CA PRO A 212 -30.87 -3.55 -9.57
C PRO A 212 -31.79 -4.41 -8.69
N VAL A 213 -32.22 -5.56 -9.17
CA VAL A 213 -33.02 -6.54 -8.42
C VAL A 213 -32.33 -6.97 -7.12
N GLU A 214 -31.04 -7.29 -7.18
CA GLU A 214 -30.27 -7.68 -5.99
C GLU A 214 -30.22 -6.55 -4.95
N ALA A 215 -30.15 -5.28 -5.36
CA ALA A 215 -30.15 -4.14 -4.44
C ALA A 215 -31.53 -3.89 -3.81
N PHE A 216 -32.63 -4.03 -4.57
CA PHE A 216 -33.96 -3.91 -4.03
C PHE A 216 -34.26 -5.02 -3.01
N LEU A 217 -33.87 -6.26 -3.28
CA LEU A 217 -33.95 -7.36 -2.33
C LEU A 217 -33.09 -7.15 -1.09
N ALA A 218 -31.91 -6.56 -1.24
CA ALA A 218 -31.07 -6.18 -0.10
C ALA A 218 -31.73 -5.11 0.77
N ALA A 219 -32.42 -4.14 0.16
CA ALA A 219 -33.20 -3.15 0.90
C ALA A 219 -34.42 -3.77 1.61
N GLU A 220 -35.09 -4.71 0.98
CA GLU A 220 -36.22 -5.40 1.59
C GLU A 220 -35.82 -6.20 2.83
N THR A 221 -34.66 -6.88 2.76
CA THR A 221 -34.16 -7.69 3.88
C THR A 221 -33.46 -6.87 4.98
N ASP A 222 -33.03 -5.62 4.69
CA ASP A 222 -32.41 -4.76 5.72
C ASP A 222 -33.45 -4.23 6.72
N PRO A 223 -33.38 -4.60 8.01
CA PRO A 223 -34.37 -4.17 9.01
C PRO A 223 -34.38 -2.67 9.26
N ASN A 224 -33.27 -1.97 8.97
CA ASN A 224 -33.17 -0.52 9.13
C ASN A 224 -33.86 0.24 8.00
N THR A 225 -34.00 -0.35 6.83
CA THR A 225 -34.59 0.29 5.66
C THR A 225 -36.15 0.21 5.74
N LYS A 226 -36.81 1.35 5.60
CA LYS A 226 -38.31 1.46 5.50
C LYS A 226 -38.74 2.04 4.16
N TYR A 227 -37.93 2.88 3.58
CA TYR A 227 -38.19 3.57 2.32
C TYR A 227 -37.02 3.36 1.36
N ILE A 228 -37.35 3.32 0.07
CA ILE A 228 -36.39 3.26 -1.01
C ILE A 228 -36.58 4.50 -1.88
N VAL A 229 -35.51 5.28 -2.11
CA VAL A 229 -35.49 6.38 -3.07
C VAL A 229 -34.63 5.90 -4.25
N TYR A 230 -35.25 5.87 -5.42
CA TYR A 230 -34.66 5.31 -6.63
C TYR A 230 -34.59 6.34 -7.76
N PHE A 231 -33.44 6.46 -8.40
CA PHE A 231 -33.32 7.12 -9.70
C PHE A 231 -33.14 6.07 -10.78
N GLY A 232 -34.14 6.00 -11.66
CA GLY A 232 -34.07 5.24 -12.91
C GLY A 232 -33.92 6.17 -14.11
N GLU A 233 -33.68 5.60 -15.27
CA GLU A 233 -33.51 6.33 -16.51
C GLU A 233 -34.17 5.61 -17.68
N LEU A 234 -34.34 6.30 -18.80
CA LEU A 234 -34.79 5.69 -20.05
C LEU A 234 -33.85 4.56 -20.47
N GLY A 235 -34.37 3.61 -21.25
CA GLY A 235 -33.61 2.44 -21.73
C GLY A 235 -33.59 1.28 -20.72
N GLY A 236 -33.40 0.06 -21.25
CA GLY A 236 -33.39 -1.16 -20.44
C GLY A 236 -34.75 -1.52 -19.79
N TYR A 237 -34.76 -2.56 -18.97
CA TYR A 237 -35.98 -3.16 -18.39
C TYR A 237 -35.92 -3.25 -16.86
N ASP A 238 -34.95 -2.66 -16.18
CA ASP A 238 -34.70 -2.76 -14.73
C ASP A 238 -35.94 -2.42 -13.89
N GLU A 239 -36.74 -1.44 -14.32
CA GLU A 239 -37.98 -1.02 -13.64
C GLU A 239 -39.11 -2.04 -13.81
N TYR A 240 -39.13 -2.79 -14.91
CA TYR A 240 -40.09 -3.86 -15.11
C TYR A 240 -39.78 -5.08 -14.23
N ASP A 241 -38.48 -5.41 -14.08
CA ASP A 241 -38.05 -6.46 -13.14
C ASP A 241 -38.44 -6.08 -11.70
N LEU A 242 -38.34 -4.80 -11.31
CA LEU A 242 -38.81 -4.30 -10.02
C LEU A 242 -40.34 -4.44 -9.88
N ILE A 243 -41.11 -4.12 -10.94
CA ILE A 243 -42.56 -4.26 -10.95
C ILE A 243 -42.97 -5.72 -10.71
N ASP A 244 -42.27 -6.66 -11.30
CA ASP A 244 -42.56 -8.09 -11.11
C ASP A 244 -42.28 -8.53 -9.67
N LEU A 245 -41.18 -8.07 -9.05
CA LEU A 245 -40.92 -8.31 -7.63
C LEU A 245 -42.00 -7.75 -6.70
N ILE A 246 -42.55 -6.58 -7.04
CA ILE A 246 -43.65 -5.98 -6.27
C ILE A 246 -44.93 -6.80 -6.41
N LYS A 247 -45.30 -7.23 -7.64
CA LYS A 247 -46.45 -8.08 -7.90
C LYS A 247 -46.38 -9.43 -7.18
N GLU A 248 -45.17 -10.00 -7.13
CA GLU A 248 -44.89 -11.25 -6.42
C GLU A 248 -44.77 -11.06 -4.89
N LYS A 249 -44.93 -9.84 -4.40
CA LYS A 249 -44.79 -9.45 -2.98
C LYS A 249 -43.41 -9.75 -2.39
N MET A 250 -42.42 -9.83 -3.23
CA MET A 250 -41.03 -9.94 -2.79
C MET A 250 -40.45 -8.60 -2.33
N ILE A 251 -41.06 -7.49 -2.77
CA ILE A 251 -40.77 -6.13 -2.28
C ILE A 251 -42.08 -5.54 -1.73
N THR A 252 -42.04 -5.15 -0.45
CA THR A 252 -43.20 -4.59 0.28
C THR A 252 -42.92 -3.18 0.80
N LYS A 253 -41.66 -2.74 0.82
CA LYS A 253 -41.28 -1.42 1.28
C LYS A 253 -41.73 -0.31 0.32
N LYS A 254 -41.98 0.88 0.88
CA LYS A 254 -42.43 2.03 0.09
C LYS A 254 -41.28 2.54 -0.80
N ILE A 255 -41.56 2.67 -2.10
CA ILE A 255 -40.59 3.14 -3.10
C ILE A 255 -41.01 4.49 -3.64
N ILE A 256 -40.09 5.44 -3.69
CA ILE A 256 -40.22 6.73 -4.36
C ILE A 256 -39.23 6.72 -5.51
N ALA A 257 -39.72 6.84 -6.74
CA ALA A 257 -38.88 6.74 -7.94
C ALA A 257 -38.95 8.01 -8.79
N TYR A 258 -37.79 8.46 -9.26
CA TYR A 258 -37.69 9.46 -10.30
C TYR A 258 -37.09 8.82 -11.54
N ILE A 259 -37.81 8.88 -12.66
CA ILE A 259 -37.34 8.32 -13.93
C ILE A 259 -36.96 9.47 -14.86
N GLY A 260 -35.66 9.59 -15.12
CA GLY A 260 -35.10 10.62 -15.98
C GLY A 260 -35.14 10.25 -17.46
N GLY A 261 -34.95 11.27 -18.33
CA GLY A 261 -34.82 11.06 -19.78
C GLY A 261 -36.06 11.38 -20.61
N THR A 262 -37.01 12.16 -20.11
CA THR A 262 -38.21 12.63 -20.84
C THR A 262 -37.91 13.42 -22.10
N ILE A 263 -36.72 14.05 -22.17
CA ILE A 263 -36.27 14.82 -23.35
C ILE A 263 -36.11 13.91 -24.59
N SER A 264 -36.00 12.61 -24.44
CA SER A 264 -35.87 11.65 -25.57
C SER A 264 -37.04 11.72 -26.55
N GLU A 265 -38.22 12.14 -26.09
CA GLU A 265 -39.42 12.29 -26.94
C GLU A 265 -39.33 13.49 -27.91
N MET A 266 -38.38 14.42 -27.68
CA MET A 266 -38.17 15.55 -28.58
C MET A 266 -37.39 15.17 -29.85
N PHE A 267 -36.89 13.92 -29.93
CA PHE A 267 -36.09 13.44 -31.04
C PHE A 267 -36.84 12.34 -31.82
N GLU A 268 -36.89 12.47 -33.13
CA GLU A 268 -37.43 11.42 -34.02
C GLU A 268 -36.70 10.09 -33.87
N THR A 269 -35.37 10.17 -33.70
CA THR A 269 -34.51 9.03 -33.34
C THR A 269 -33.86 9.33 -32.00
N PRO A 270 -34.23 8.65 -30.91
CA PRO A 270 -33.68 8.92 -29.59
C PRO A 270 -32.16 8.73 -29.57
N PRO A 271 -31.38 9.75 -29.19
CA PRO A 271 -29.94 9.58 -29.01
C PRO A 271 -29.64 8.80 -27.72
N GLN A 272 -28.41 8.31 -27.62
CA GLN A 272 -27.88 7.79 -26.36
C GLN A 272 -27.54 8.97 -25.43
N PHE A 273 -28.08 8.96 -24.22
CA PHE A 273 -27.86 10.00 -23.20
C PHE A 273 -26.86 9.51 -22.15
N GLY A 274 -25.58 9.87 -22.31
CA GLY A 274 -24.53 9.62 -21.32
C GLY A 274 -24.21 8.15 -21.10
N HIS A 275 -25.00 7.46 -20.30
CA HIS A 275 -24.80 6.05 -19.95
C HIS A 275 -25.01 5.10 -21.13
N ALA A 276 -24.27 3.98 -21.16
CA ALA A 276 -24.34 3.02 -22.25
C ALA A 276 -25.75 2.40 -22.43
N LYS A 277 -26.53 2.30 -21.36
CA LYS A 277 -27.92 1.80 -21.40
C LYS A 277 -28.99 2.89 -21.58
N ALA A 278 -28.65 4.17 -21.49
CA ALA A 278 -29.60 5.28 -21.57
C ALA A 278 -29.99 5.60 -23.01
N MET A 279 -30.60 4.64 -23.70
CA MET A 279 -31.13 4.75 -25.05
C MET A 279 -32.42 3.92 -25.14
N ALA A 280 -33.55 4.56 -25.44
CA ALA A 280 -34.82 3.88 -25.62
C ALA A 280 -34.98 3.45 -27.07
N SER A 281 -34.95 2.16 -27.34
CA SER A 281 -35.17 1.57 -28.66
C SER A 281 -36.64 1.16 -28.90
N ARG A 282 -37.45 1.10 -27.86
CA ARG A 282 -38.88 0.73 -27.91
C ARG A 282 -39.72 1.64 -27.02
N GLY A 283 -41.04 1.76 -27.29
CA GLY A 283 -41.94 2.61 -26.54
C GLY A 283 -41.97 2.29 -25.03
N ALA A 284 -41.83 1.02 -24.65
CA ALA A 284 -41.75 0.59 -23.25
C ALA A 284 -40.50 1.08 -22.50
N GLU A 285 -39.42 1.41 -23.21
CA GLU A 285 -38.17 1.85 -22.61
C GLU A 285 -38.12 3.37 -22.36
N THR A 286 -39.19 4.11 -22.72
CA THR A 286 -39.25 5.56 -22.46
C THR A 286 -39.48 5.85 -20.98
N ALA A 287 -39.03 7.01 -20.53
CA ALA A 287 -39.18 7.43 -19.14
C ALA A 287 -40.64 7.50 -18.71
N GLN A 288 -41.53 7.96 -19.59
CA GLN A 288 -42.97 8.07 -19.35
C GLN A 288 -43.64 6.71 -19.21
N ALA A 289 -43.31 5.75 -20.11
CA ALA A 289 -43.88 4.40 -20.04
C ALA A 289 -43.49 3.69 -18.76
N LYS A 290 -42.20 3.79 -18.37
CA LYS A 290 -41.68 3.23 -17.11
C LYS A 290 -42.31 3.88 -15.89
N THR A 291 -42.47 5.22 -15.86
CA THR A 291 -43.09 5.93 -14.75
C THR A 291 -44.55 5.48 -14.59
N LYS A 292 -45.31 5.39 -15.67
CA LYS A 292 -46.68 4.93 -15.66
C LYS A 292 -46.79 3.49 -15.15
N ALA A 293 -45.97 2.59 -15.64
CA ALA A 293 -45.97 1.19 -15.22
C ALA A 293 -45.61 1.04 -13.73
N LEU A 294 -44.69 1.81 -13.21
CA LEU A 294 -44.35 1.85 -11.79
C LEU A 294 -45.49 2.38 -10.93
N GLN A 295 -46.19 3.44 -11.39
CA GLN A 295 -47.37 3.97 -10.69
C GLN A 295 -48.49 2.94 -10.63
N GLU A 296 -48.77 2.20 -11.72
CA GLU A 296 -49.76 1.11 -11.78
C GLU A 296 -49.38 -0.04 -10.82
N ALA A 297 -48.12 -0.25 -10.55
CA ALA A 297 -47.62 -1.22 -9.56
C ALA A 297 -47.61 -0.70 -8.11
N GLY A 298 -48.04 0.55 -7.87
CA GLY A 298 -48.12 1.14 -6.52
C GLY A 298 -46.86 1.87 -6.05
N VAL A 299 -45.91 2.13 -6.94
CA VAL A 299 -44.72 2.94 -6.66
C VAL A 299 -45.07 4.42 -6.76
N PHE A 300 -44.54 5.25 -5.87
CA PHE A 300 -44.60 6.72 -5.98
C PHE A 300 -43.60 7.22 -7.02
N ALA A 301 -43.93 7.04 -8.30
CA ALA A 301 -43.02 7.36 -9.41
C ALA A 301 -43.40 8.69 -10.07
N THR A 302 -42.37 9.45 -10.51
CA THR A 302 -42.53 10.73 -11.21
C THR A 302 -41.40 11.00 -12.21
N ASN A 303 -41.68 11.88 -13.18
CA ASN A 303 -40.67 12.46 -14.09
C ASN A 303 -40.39 13.95 -13.73
N SER A 304 -40.97 14.46 -12.66
CA SER A 304 -40.75 15.83 -12.18
C SER A 304 -39.87 15.86 -10.94
N PHE A 305 -38.78 16.60 -11.00
CA PHE A 305 -37.88 16.73 -9.86
C PHE A 305 -38.54 17.50 -8.69
N THR A 306 -39.43 18.45 -9.00
CA THR A 306 -40.22 19.15 -7.98
C THR A 306 -41.18 18.20 -7.27
N GLU A 307 -41.85 17.33 -8.02
CA GLU A 307 -42.76 16.35 -7.44
C GLU A 307 -42.00 15.28 -6.62
N LEU A 308 -40.80 14.87 -7.06
CA LEU A 308 -39.92 14.01 -6.27
C LEU A 308 -39.69 14.57 -4.87
N ILE A 309 -39.38 15.87 -4.79
CA ILE A 309 -39.16 16.57 -3.50
C ILE A 309 -40.40 16.51 -2.62
N GLU A 310 -41.58 16.76 -3.19
CA GLU A 310 -42.86 16.70 -2.44
C GLU A 310 -43.20 15.26 -1.98
N LEU A 311 -42.88 14.27 -2.79
CA LEU A 311 -43.04 12.87 -2.38
C LEU A 311 -42.09 12.49 -1.25
N MET A 312 -40.84 12.93 -1.32
CA MET A 312 -39.82 12.67 -0.29
C MET A 312 -40.14 13.36 1.05
N LYS A 313 -40.77 14.52 1.04
CA LYS A 313 -41.24 15.19 2.28
C LYS A 313 -42.22 14.30 3.08
N LYS A 314 -42.98 13.43 2.43
CA LYS A 314 -43.96 12.51 3.06
C LYS A 314 -43.31 11.30 3.75
N ILE A 315 -41.96 11.10 3.61
CA ILE A 315 -41.25 10.06 4.32
C ILE A 315 -41.30 10.33 5.83
N GLU A 316 -41.76 9.38 6.61
CA GLU A 316 -41.82 9.48 8.06
C GLU A 316 -40.40 9.38 8.69
N THR A 317 -40.04 10.35 9.53
CA THR A 317 -38.71 10.47 10.14
C THR A 317 -38.62 9.81 11.51
N LYS A 318 -39.72 9.28 12.10
CA LYS A 318 -39.62 8.62 13.40
C LYS A 318 -38.79 7.36 13.31
N VAL A 319 -37.48 7.53 13.38
CA VAL A 319 -36.56 6.49 13.79
C VAL A 319 -36.48 6.61 15.31
N ASN A 320 -37.26 5.83 16.04
CA ASN A 320 -36.94 5.50 17.41
C ASN A 320 -35.68 4.63 17.33
N ILE A 321 -34.50 5.26 17.37
CA ILE A 321 -33.27 4.55 17.69
C ILE A 321 -33.43 4.22 19.18
N PRO A 322 -33.49 2.96 19.61
CA PRO A 322 -33.46 2.64 21.02
C PRO A 322 -32.12 3.18 21.53
N HIS A 323 -32.14 4.22 22.37
CA HIS A 323 -30.97 4.63 23.11
C HIS A 323 -30.72 3.53 24.14
N PRO A 324 -29.53 2.92 24.24
CA PRO A 324 -29.26 1.86 25.19
C PRO A 324 -29.54 2.24 26.66
N ASP A 325 -29.51 3.53 27.00
CA ASP A 325 -29.56 4.01 28.39
C ASP A 325 -30.80 4.81 28.80
N GLY A 326 -31.85 4.89 27.94
CA GLY A 326 -33.15 5.44 28.36
C GLY A 326 -33.18 6.93 28.75
N TYR A 327 -32.16 7.73 28.47
CA TYR A 327 -32.13 9.16 28.82
C TYR A 327 -32.75 10.02 27.70
N PRO A 328 -33.75 10.91 28.03
CA PRO A 328 -34.24 11.91 27.08
C PRO A 328 -33.18 12.96 26.78
N LEU A 329 -33.02 13.29 25.49
CA LEU A 329 -32.16 14.39 25.06
C LEU A 329 -32.64 15.72 25.63
N PRO A 330 -31.77 16.60 26.16
CA PRO A 330 -32.14 17.94 26.53
C PRO A 330 -32.63 18.74 25.32
N GLU A 331 -33.78 19.38 25.43
CA GLU A 331 -34.30 20.27 24.39
C GLU A 331 -33.27 21.37 24.09
N GLY A 332 -32.89 21.51 22.81
CA GLY A 332 -32.05 22.60 22.33
C GLY A 332 -30.58 22.27 21.99
N ARG A 333 -30.14 21.03 22.05
CA ARG A 333 -28.81 20.63 21.54
C ARG A 333 -28.91 20.03 20.14
N SER A 334 -28.09 20.56 19.23
CA SER A 334 -27.86 19.98 17.91
C SER A 334 -27.47 18.52 18.00
N THR A 335 -28.07 17.65 17.19
CA THR A 335 -27.81 16.20 17.10
C THR A 335 -26.39 15.84 16.64
N ASN A 336 -25.53 16.84 16.43
CA ASN A 336 -24.16 16.68 15.95
C ASN A 336 -23.17 16.09 16.97
N ASN A 337 -23.58 15.84 18.22
CA ASN A 337 -22.71 15.44 19.33
C ASN A 337 -23.05 14.07 19.94
N LEU A 338 -23.78 13.20 19.26
CA LEU A 338 -24.07 11.86 19.79
C LEU A 338 -22.99 10.87 19.35
N PRO A 339 -22.29 10.20 20.29
CA PRO A 339 -21.44 9.07 19.96
C PRO A 339 -22.30 7.94 19.40
N TYR A 340 -21.89 7.36 18.28
CA TYR A 340 -22.52 6.17 17.72
C TYR A 340 -22.05 4.94 18.48
N GLU A 341 -22.95 4.33 19.27
CA GLU A 341 -22.72 3.05 19.94
C GLU A 341 -23.14 1.90 19.04
N GLY A 342 -22.18 1.15 18.52
CA GLY A 342 -22.46 -0.01 17.66
C GLY A 342 -21.31 -0.99 17.49
N ASN A 343 -20.11 -0.63 17.96
CA ASN A 343 -18.94 -1.51 17.90
C ASN A 343 -18.08 -1.36 19.16
N PRO A 344 -17.84 -2.41 19.96
CA PRO A 344 -17.04 -2.35 21.19
C PRO A 344 -15.56 -1.97 20.97
N GLU A 345 -15.07 -1.98 19.74
CA GLU A 345 -13.72 -1.51 19.38
C GLU A 345 -13.64 -0.01 19.05
N ARG A 346 -14.77 0.73 19.14
CA ARG A 346 -14.76 2.18 18.94
C ARG A 346 -14.33 2.87 20.23
N SER A 347 -13.35 3.75 20.13
CA SER A 347 -12.91 4.57 21.25
C SER A 347 -14.08 5.38 21.81
N GLU A 348 -14.49 5.11 23.04
CA GLU A 348 -15.49 5.90 23.77
C GLU A 348 -15.16 7.39 23.69
N GLY A 349 -16.11 8.22 23.23
CA GLY A 349 -16.07 9.66 23.40
C GLY A 349 -15.13 10.47 22.51
N ARG A 350 -14.84 10.04 21.28
CA ARG A 350 -14.11 10.91 20.35
C ARG A 350 -14.98 12.14 20.01
N ASP A 351 -14.54 13.31 20.45
CA ASP A 351 -15.18 14.58 20.12
C ASP A 351 -15.10 14.81 18.60
N PHE A 352 -16.25 14.79 17.93
CA PHE A 352 -16.37 14.96 16.48
C PHE A 352 -15.78 16.30 16.03
N GLN A 353 -15.99 17.38 16.77
CA GLN A 353 -15.44 18.71 16.46
C GLN A 353 -13.92 18.69 16.53
N LYS A 354 -13.34 18.02 17.53
CA LYS A 354 -11.91 17.85 17.64
C LYS A 354 -11.34 16.97 16.52
N ALA A 355 -12.06 15.94 16.08
CA ALA A 355 -11.66 15.12 14.94
C ALA A 355 -11.67 15.96 13.64
N LEU A 356 -12.71 16.75 13.42
CA LEU A 356 -12.84 17.64 12.26
C LEU A 356 -11.73 18.72 12.25
N SER A 357 -11.44 19.35 13.39
CA SER A 357 -10.37 20.36 13.47
C SER A 357 -9.00 19.78 13.10
N LYS A 358 -8.72 18.52 13.42
CA LYS A 358 -7.49 17.85 13.00
C LYS A 358 -7.44 17.62 11.49
N ILE A 359 -8.56 17.29 10.86
CA ILE A 359 -8.63 17.15 9.40
C ILE A 359 -8.36 18.51 8.72
N GLN A 360 -8.91 19.59 9.24
CA GLN A 360 -8.77 20.95 8.68
C GLN A 360 -7.38 21.55 8.89
N SER A 361 -6.63 21.10 9.92
CA SER A 361 -5.29 21.62 10.25
C SER A 361 -4.14 20.80 9.67
N ARG A 362 -4.39 19.96 8.66
CA ARG A 362 -3.38 19.08 8.05
C ARG A 362 -2.20 19.82 7.46
N SER A 363 -1.01 19.29 7.68
CA SER A 363 0.20 19.68 6.97
C SER A 363 0.97 18.46 6.52
N SER A 364 1.43 18.46 5.27
CA SER A 364 2.24 17.35 4.74
C SER A 364 3.64 17.35 5.34
N ALA A 365 4.13 16.18 5.77
CA ALA A 365 5.49 16.01 6.19
C ALA A 365 6.45 16.12 4.99
N LEU A 366 7.63 16.74 5.20
CA LEU A 366 8.65 16.90 4.17
C LEU A 366 9.36 15.57 3.89
N PHE A 367 9.63 14.78 4.93
CA PHE A 367 10.37 13.52 4.85
C PHE A 367 9.59 12.36 5.45
N MET A 368 9.78 11.17 4.88
CA MET A 368 9.41 9.91 5.52
C MET A 368 10.64 9.32 6.20
N ASN A 369 10.49 8.82 7.41
CA ASN A 369 11.54 8.15 8.17
C ASN A 369 10.96 6.93 8.89
N SER A 370 11.62 5.78 8.73
CA SER A 370 11.27 4.52 9.41
C SER A 370 12.35 4.04 10.36
N VAL A 371 13.49 4.77 10.48
CA VAL A 371 14.65 4.36 11.27
C VAL A 371 14.51 4.79 12.72
N SER A 372 14.09 6.03 12.95
CA SER A 372 13.98 6.60 14.30
C SER A 372 12.81 7.57 14.42
N ARG A 373 12.30 7.76 15.61
CA ARG A 373 11.28 8.77 15.93
C ARG A 373 11.45 9.28 17.35
N ASP A 374 10.99 10.51 17.60
CA ASP A 374 10.80 11.04 18.95
C ASP A 374 9.44 10.59 19.49
N VAL A 375 9.42 10.06 20.70
CA VAL A 375 8.20 9.64 21.40
C VAL A 375 8.23 10.25 22.80
N CYS A 376 7.49 11.33 22.99
CA CYS A 376 7.37 12.01 24.27
C CYS A 376 8.72 12.41 24.91
N GLY A 377 9.68 12.89 24.09
CA GLY A 377 11.00 13.32 24.53
C GLY A 377 12.04 12.20 24.68
N SER A 378 11.71 10.96 24.29
CA SER A 378 12.65 9.85 24.15
C SER A 378 12.78 9.45 22.69
N VAL A 379 13.96 8.99 22.27
CA VAL A 379 14.22 8.54 20.91
C VAL A 379 14.03 7.03 20.82
N GLU A 380 13.13 6.59 19.96
CA GLU A 380 13.06 5.20 19.52
C GLU A 380 13.87 4.99 18.26
N ILE A 381 14.62 3.89 18.21
CA ILE A 381 15.36 3.42 17.03
C ILE A 381 14.81 2.05 16.61
N VAL A 382 14.28 1.97 15.40
CA VAL A 382 13.71 0.73 14.85
C VAL A 382 12.74 0.03 15.82
N GLY A 383 11.91 0.85 16.51
CA GLY A 383 10.87 0.35 17.44
C GLY A 383 11.35 -0.03 18.86
N GLU A 384 12.62 0.26 19.23
CA GLU A 384 13.14 0.07 20.59
C GLU A 384 13.63 1.42 21.14
N GLU A 385 13.30 1.73 22.39
CA GLU A 385 13.75 2.96 23.06
C GLU A 385 15.28 2.95 23.21
N ILE A 386 15.95 4.08 22.90
CA ILE A 386 17.41 4.15 22.77
C ILE A 386 18.18 3.77 24.04
N LEU A 387 17.69 4.16 25.22
CA LEU A 387 18.34 3.82 26.49
C LEU A 387 18.15 2.34 26.83
N ALA A 388 16.97 1.78 26.49
CA ALA A 388 16.72 0.35 26.65
C ALA A 388 17.61 -0.47 25.68
N ALA A 389 17.74 -0.04 24.43
CA ALA A 389 18.64 -0.65 23.46
C ALA A 389 20.11 -0.57 23.95
N ALA A 390 20.55 0.59 24.41
CA ALA A 390 21.93 0.80 24.89
C ALA A 390 22.28 -0.09 26.10
N SER A 391 21.30 -0.38 26.97
CA SER A 391 21.52 -1.23 28.14
C SER A 391 21.50 -2.73 27.84
N LYS A 392 20.78 -3.17 26.79
CA LYS A 392 20.48 -4.59 26.54
C LYS A 392 21.17 -5.15 25.32
N ARG A 393 21.55 -4.30 24.34
CA ARG A 393 22.06 -4.70 23.04
C ARG A 393 23.54 -4.37 22.88
N SER A 394 24.26 -5.21 22.13
CA SER A 394 25.59 -4.84 21.66
C SER A 394 25.51 -3.74 20.61
N TYR A 395 26.59 -2.95 20.47
CA TYR A 395 26.66 -1.91 19.45
C TYR A 395 26.42 -2.47 18.02
N ALA A 396 27.01 -3.64 17.71
CA ALA A 396 26.79 -4.32 16.44
C ALA A 396 25.33 -4.74 16.22
N HIS A 397 24.59 -5.07 17.29
CA HIS A 397 23.15 -5.35 17.19
C HIS A 397 22.37 -4.08 16.82
N ILE A 398 22.66 -2.96 17.49
CA ILE A 398 22.01 -1.66 17.19
C ILE A 398 22.31 -1.24 15.75
N VAL A 399 23.59 -1.26 15.35
CA VAL A 399 24.01 -0.92 13.98
C VAL A 399 23.30 -1.81 12.95
N GLY A 400 23.30 -3.12 13.15
CA GLY A 400 22.66 -4.07 12.25
C GLY A 400 21.15 -3.84 12.13
N SER A 401 20.48 -3.57 13.26
CA SER A 401 19.04 -3.26 13.27
C SER A 401 18.73 -1.97 12.50
N MET A 402 19.50 -0.92 12.72
CA MET A 402 19.33 0.37 12.00
C MET A 402 19.58 0.22 10.50
N LEU A 403 20.66 -0.47 10.10
CA LEU A 403 20.99 -0.69 8.68
C LEU A 403 19.94 -1.57 8.00
N LEU A 404 19.40 -2.58 8.69
CA LEU A 404 18.36 -3.47 8.17
C LEU A 404 16.96 -2.84 8.18
N GLY A 405 16.76 -1.75 8.93
CA GLY A 405 15.48 -1.08 9.11
C GLY A 405 14.48 -1.86 9.98
N ARG A 406 14.95 -2.85 10.73
CA ARG A 406 14.16 -3.67 11.68
C ARG A 406 15.06 -4.30 12.73
N GLN A 407 14.48 -4.66 13.89
CA GLN A 407 15.21 -5.36 14.94
C GLN A 407 15.80 -6.68 14.42
N LEU A 408 17.08 -6.94 14.74
CA LEU A 408 17.70 -8.23 14.46
C LEU A 408 17.03 -9.32 15.30
N LYS A 409 16.67 -10.43 14.64
CA LYS A 409 16.05 -11.60 15.28
C LYS A 409 17.06 -12.50 15.97
N SER A 410 18.31 -12.51 15.46
CA SER A 410 19.35 -13.44 15.92
C SER A 410 20.59 -12.73 16.45
N PRO A 411 21.12 -13.12 17.61
CA PRO A 411 22.41 -12.64 18.09
C PRO A 411 23.57 -13.04 17.17
N HIS A 412 23.44 -14.12 16.39
CA HIS A 412 24.47 -14.52 15.41
C HIS A 412 24.69 -13.45 14.34
N THR A 413 23.61 -12.77 13.91
CA THR A 413 23.73 -11.67 12.94
C THR A 413 24.54 -10.52 13.52
N ALA A 414 24.31 -10.14 14.77
CA ALA A 414 25.09 -9.13 15.45
C ALA A 414 26.58 -9.55 15.63
N GLN A 415 26.83 -10.82 15.95
CA GLN A 415 28.18 -11.36 16.06
C GLN A 415 28.92 -11.33 14.72
N PHE A 416 28.23 -11.64 13.61
CA PHE A 416 28.83 -11.55 12.27
C PHE A 416 29.13 -10.11 11.90
N ILE A 417 28.23 -9.17 12.16
CA ILE A 417 28.46 -7.75 11.93
C ILE A 417 29.66 -7.26 12.72
N ASP A 418 29.80 -7.64 14.00
CA ASP A 418 30.95 -7.31 14.85
C ASP A 418 32.26 -7.87 14.26
N LEU A 419 32.24 -9.13 13.83
CA LEU A 419 33.38 -9.76 13.16
C LEU A 419 33.80 -8.98 11.91
N VAL A 420 32.84 -8.68 11.02
CA VAL A 420 33.09 -7.95 9.79
C VAL A 420 33.66 -6.55 10.07
N MET A 421 33.08 -5.82 11.02
CA MET A 421 33.58 -4.50 11.40
C MET A 421 35.01 -4.55 11.90
N LYS A 422 35.37 -5.55 12.72
CA LYS A 422 36.75 -5.76 13.21
C LYS A 422 37.74 -6.07 12.07
N LEU A 423 37.35 -6.94 11.13
CA LEU A 423 38.23 -7.34 10.01
C LEU A 423 38.40 -6.24 8.96
N LEU A 424 37.47 -5.31 8.87
CA LEU A 424 37.47 -4.22 7.89
C LEU A 424 37.85 -2.86 8.47
N VAL A 425 38.14 -2.74 9.78
CA VAL A 425 38.36 -1.45 10.46
C VAL A 425 39.46 -0.62 9.80
N ASP A 426 40.56 -1.27 9.38
CA ASP A 426 41.63 -0.65 8.64
C ASP A 426 42.28 -1.64 7.66
N HIS A 427 43.11 -1.12 6.71
CA HIS A 427 43.88 -1.93 5.78
C HIS A 427 45.28 -1.33 5.53
N GLY A 428 45.72 -0.43 6.41
CA GLY A 428 46.98 0.27 6.35
C GLY A 428 46.94 1.62 5.65
N PRO A 429 48.00 2.44 5.85
CA PRO A 429 48.02 3.85 5.41
C PRO A 429 48.14 4.05 3.90
N TYR A 430 48.41 2.98 3.14
CA TYR A 430 48.66 3.02 1.69
C TYR A 430 47.42 2.84 0.82
N VAL A 431 46.23 2.61 1.42
CA VAL A 431 44.99 2.50 0.65
C VAL A 431 44.42 3.88 0.33
N SER A 432 43.74 4.00 -0.82
CA SER A 432 43.28 5.29 -1.36
C SER A 432 42.55 6.16 -0.35
N GLY A 433 41.64 5.59 0.45
CA GLY A 433 40.86 6.36 1.44
C GLY A 433 41.73 6.88 2.60
N ALA A 434 42.65 6.05 3.14
CA ALA A 434 43.58 6.47 4.17
C ALA A 434 44.53 7.58 3.62
N VAL A 435 45.07 7.38 2.42
CA VAL A 435 45.94 8.38 1.76
C VAL A 435 45.20 9.71 1.59
N ASN A 436 43.97 9.72 1.06
CA ASN A 436 43.23 10.96 0.88
C ASN A 436 42.91 11.64 2.21
N THR A 437 42.53 10.87 3.24
CA THR A 437 42.31 11.41 4.59
C THR A 437 43.56 12.07 5.15
N MET A 438 44.75 11.41 5.03
CA MET A 438 46.00 11.95 5.48
C MET A 438 46.43 13.21 4.71
N ILE A 439 46.28 13.22 3.39
CA ILE A 439 46.58 14.40 2.55
C ILE A 439 45.68 15.58 2.96
N ALA A 440 44.40 15.38 3.16
CA ALA A 440 43.47 16.42 3.59
C ALA A 440 43.81 16.94 5.00
N ALA A 441 44.15 16.06 5.95
CA ALA A 441 44.61 16.42 7.28
C ALA A 441 45.86 17.29 7.25
N ARG A 442 46.88 16.91 6.45
CA ARG A 442 48.12 17.65 6.24
C ARG A 442 47.92 18.97 5.50
N ALA A 443 46.85 19.10 4.72
CA ALA A 443 46.45 20.38 4.12
C ALA A 443 45.68 21.28 5.10
N GLY A 444 45.62 20.92 6.39
CA GLY A 444 44.98 21.72 7.44
C GLY A 444 43.44 21.58 7.53
N LYS A 445 42.83 20.59 6.87
CA LYS A 445 41.39 20.35 6.98
C LYS A 445 41.02 19.77 8.35
N ASP A 446 39.78 20.06 8.78
CA ASP A 446 39.20 19.49 10.00
C ASP A 446 38.91 17.98 9.86
N LEU A 447 38.51 17.35 10.96
CA LEU A 447 38.20 15.92 11.02
C LEU A 447 37.13 15.51 9.99
N VAL A 448 36.01 16.25 9.93
CA VAL A 448 34.88 15.90 9.08
C VAL A 448 35.25 15.98 7.61
N SER A 449 35.89 17.06 7.19
CA SER A 449 36.37 17.26 5.81
C SER A 449 37.40 16.20 5.39
N SER A 450 38.33 15.85 6.29
CA SER A 450 39.32 14.82 6.03
C SER A 450 38.75 13.43 5.93
N LEU A 451 37.83 13.07 6.84
CA LEU A 451 37.07 11.80 6.79
C LEU A 451 36.24 11.71 5.50
N ALA A 452 35.51 12.77 5.16
CA ALA A 452 34.69 12.80 3.95
C ALA A 452 35.57 12.60 2.69
N SER A 453 36.76 13.21 2.61
CA SER A 453 37.68 13.01 1.48
C SER A 453 38.11 11.55 1.32
N GLY A 454 38.33 10.85 2.43
CA GLY A 454 38.63 9.42 2.45
C GLY A 454 37.43 8.59 1.99
N LEU A 455 36.25 8.87 2.51
CA LEU A 455 35.01 8.15 2.17
C LEU A 455 34.62 8.31 0.69
N LEU A 456 34.85 9.48 0.09
CA LEU A 456 34.60 9.73 -1.33
C LEU A 456 35.46 8.88 -2.28
N THR A 457 36.50 8.20 -1.80
CA THR A 457 37.28 7.24 -2.61
C THR A 457 36.64 5.86 -2.68
N ILE A 458 35.64 5.57 -1.79
CA ILE A 458 34.95 4.29 -1.77
C ILE A 458 34.06 4.21 -3.00
N GLY A 459 34.20 3.13 -3.77
CA GLY A 459 33.46 2.92 -5.01
C GLY A 459 33.77 1.55 -5.63
N PRO A 460 33.39 1.32 -6.90
CA PRO A 460 33.50 -0.01 -7.54
C PRO A 460 34.89 -0.65 -7.53
N ARG A 461 35.94 0.15 -7.41
CA ARG A 461 37.35 -0.33 -7.37
C ARG A 461 37.93 -0.39 -5.97
N PHE A 462 37.27 0.20 -4.97
CA PHE A 462 37.72 0.27 -3.60
C PHE A 462 36.54 0.29 -2.63
N GLY A 463 36.27 -0.81 -1.93
CA GLY A 463 35.24 -0.91 -0.89
C GLY A 463 33.80 -1.10 -1.37
N GLY A 464 33.51 -0.98 -2.68
CA GLY A 464 32.20 -1.24 -3.25
C GLY A 464 32.00 -2.68 -3.76
N ALA A 465 32.95 -3.57 -3.52
CA ALA A 465 32.94 -4.91 -4.09
C ALA A 465 32.06 -5.91 -3.33
N ILE A 466 31.72 -5.65 -2.05
CA ILE A 466 30.88 -6.56 -1.24
C ILE A 466 29.47 -6.66 -1.84
N ASN A 467 28.85 -5.54 -2.17
CA ASN A 467 27.50 -5.55 -2.75
C ASN A 467 27.46 -6.17 -4.15
N GLN A 468 28.49 -5.92 -4.97
CA GLN A 468 28.60 -6.54 -6.29
C GLN A 468 28.85 -8.05 -6.18
N ALA A 469 29.62 -8.51 -5.20
CA ALA A 469 29.80 -9.93 -4.92
C ALA A 469 28.48 -10.56 -4.45
N ALA A 470 27.73 -9.88 -3.57
CA ALA A 470 26.41 -10.33 -3.16
C ALA A 470 25.46 -10.48 -4.35
N ALA A 471 25.49 -9.55 -5.31
CA ALA A 471 24.71 -9.65 -6.53
C ALA A 471 25.08 -10.90 -7.35
N HIS A 472 26.39 -11.18 -7.52
CA HIS A 472 26.85 -12.37 -8.24
C HIS A 472 26.42 -13.68 -7.56
N TRP A 473 26.61 -13.80 -6.25
CA TRP A 473 26.24 -15.00 -5.51
C TRP A 473 24.71 -15.19 -5.49
N PHE A 474 23.97 -14.12 -5.26
CA PHE A 474 22.52 -14.13 -5.30
C PHE A 474 21.97 -14.55 -6.67
N GLU A 475 22.49 -14.01 -7.76
CA GLU A 475 22.09 -14.34 -9.12
C GLU A 475 22.35 -15.83 -9.41
N GLY A 476 23.57 -16.32 -9.18
CA GLY A 476 23.96 -17.69 -9.45
C GLY A 476 23.08 -18.71 -8.71
N VAL A 477 22.87 -18.51 -7.41
CA VAL A 477 22.03 -19.37 -6.57
C VAL A 477 20.55 -19.23 -6.94
N SER A 478 20.10 -17.99 -7.17
CA SER A 478 18.70 -17.70 -7.48
C SER A 478 18.24 -18.30 -8.80
N GLU A 479 19.07 -18.22 -9.81
CA GLU A 479 18.78 -18.76 -11.15
C GLU A 479 19.19 -20.24 -11.28
N ARG A 480 19.76 -20.84 -10.22
CA ARG A 480 20.26 -22.21 -10.19
C ARG A 480 21.25 -22.51 -11.31
N ILE A 481 22.17 -21.55 -11.56
CA ILE A 481 23.18 -21.68 -12.61
C ILE A 481 24.35 -22.50 -12.05
N GLU A 482 24.82 -23.46 -12.82
CA GLU A 482 26.02 -24.22 -12.45
C GLU A 482 27.23 -23.29 -12.35
N PRO A 483 28.09 -23.39 -11.30
CA PRO A 483 29.21 -22.48 -11.06
C PRO A 483 30.14 -22.34 -12.27
N HIS A 484 30.40 -23.41 -13.01
CA HIS A 484 31.23 -23.39 -14.21
C HIS A 484 30.61 -22.55 -15.33
N GLU A 485 29.32 -22.75 -15.58
CA GLU A 485 28.57 -21.97 -16.57
C GLU A 485 28.52 -20.49 -16.21
N TYR A 486 28.30 -20.18 -14.93
CA TYR A 486 28.31 -18.80 -14.42
C TYR A 486 29.66 -18.12 -14.66
N ALA A 487 30.77 -18.80 -14.27
CA ALA A 487 32.12 -18.25 -14.45
C ALA A 487 32.45 -18.01 -15.93
N GLU A 488 32.02 -18.90 -16.85
CA GLU A 488 32.19 -18.72 -18.28
C GLU A 488 31.35 -17.57 -18.85
N ARG A 489 30.10 -17.46 -18.43
CA ARG A 489 29.19 -16.39 -18.84
C ARG A 489 29.76 -15.02 -18.53
N ILE A 490 30.27 -14.84 -17.31
CA ILE A 490 30.89 -13.57 -16.91
C ILE A 490 32.20 -13.32 -17.68
N ALA A 491 33.03 -14.34 -17.86
CA ALA A 491 34.28 -14.22 -18.64
C ALA A 491 34.00 -13.82 -20.10
N LYS A 492 33.01 -14.43 -20.77
CA LYS A 492 32.60 -14.08 -22.13
C LYS A 492 32.09 -12.65 -22.25
N SER A 493 31.50 -12.08 -21.19
CA SER A 493 31.08 -10.66 -21.17
C SER A 493 32.22 -9.66 -20.99
N GLY A 494 33.46 -10.11 -20.82
CA GLY A 494 34.64 -9.28 -20.56
C GLY A 494 34.66 -8.66 -19.16
N LYS A 495 33.74 -9.01 -18.29
CA LYS A 495 33.62 -8.51 -16.91
C LYS A 495 34.44 -9.37 -15.95
N ARG A 496 34.67 -8.85 -14.76
CA ARG A 496 35.30 -9.58 -13.64
C ARG A 496 34.20 -9.99 -12.64
N ILE A 497 34.42 -11.12 -11.99
CA ILE A 497 33.58 -11.55 -10.87
C ILE A 497 34.05 -10.78 -9.63
N SER A 498 33.24 -9.85 -9.12
CA SER A 498 33.53 -9.17 -7.85
C SER A 498 33.51 -10.19 -6.71
N GLY A 499 34.43 -10.04 -5.76
CA GLY A 499 34.61 -11.04 -4.70
C GLY A 499 35.66 -12.11 -5.03
N ILE A 500 36.17 -12.16 -6.28
CA ILE A 500 37.22 -13.07 -6.73
C ILE A 500 38.48 -12.29 -7.11
N GLY A 501 39.64 -12.79 -6.63
CA GLY A 501 40.95 -12.26 -6.93
C GLY A 501 41.53 -11.37 -5.86
N HIS A 502 42.87 -11.48 -5.67
CA HIS A 502 43.63 -10.66 -4.73
C HIS A 502 45.02 -10.29 -5.29
N ARG A 503 45.54 -9.12 -4.92
CA ARG A 503 46.88 -8.68 -5.35
C ARG A 503 48.02 -9.41 -4.64
N LYS A 504 47.87 -9.66 -3.33
CA LYS A 504 48.87 -10.22 -2.44
C LYS A 504 48.69 -11.72 -2.20
N TYR A 505 47.46 -12.15 -1.93
CA TYR A 505 47.12 -13.51 -1.54
C TYR A 505 46.86 -14.42 -2.74
N ARG A 506 47.11 -15.70 -2.55
CA ARG A 506 46.97 -16.77 -3.56
C ARG A 506 46.48 -18.04 -2.90
N ILE A 507 46.17 -19.06 -3.69
CA ILE A 507 45.63 -20.33 -3.19
C ILE A 507 46.61 -21.05 -2.24
N ASP A 508 47.91 -20.90 -2.46
CA ASP A 508 49.01 -21.43 -1.62
C ASP A 508 49.30 -20.57 -0.37
N ALA A 509 48.84 -19.33 -0.34
CA ALA A 509 48.98 -18.40 0.78
C ALA A 509 47.69 -17.54 0.90
N PRO A 510 46.55 -18.14 1.37
CA PRO A 510 45.24 -17.50 1.37
C PRO A 510 45.16 -16.35 2.39
N ASP A 511 44.16 -15.47 2.18
CA ASP A 511 43.87 -14.37 3.11
C ASP A 511 43.31 -14.95 4.43
N PRO A 512 43.98 -14.78 5.58
CA PRO A 512 43.51 -15.32 6.84
C PRO A 512 42.13 -14.77 7.30
N ARG A 513 41.73 -13.58 6.85
CA ARG A 513 40.44 -13.00 7.13
C ARG A 513 39.29 -13.83 6.51
N VAL A 514 39.52 -14.34 5.30
CA VAL A 514 38.55 -15.24 4.62
C VAL A 514 38.36 -16.52 5.44
N GLY A 515 39.46 -17.08 5.98
CA GLY A 515 39.39 -18.24 6.87
C GLY A 515 38.49 -18.02 8.11
N ASN A 516 38.61 -16.84 8.75
CA ASN A 516 37.74 -16.48 9.89
C ASN A 516 36.27 -16.38 9.49
N ILE A 517 35.98 -15.80 8.33
CA ILE A 517 34.60 -15.66 7.82
C ILE A 517 34.00 -17.03 7.48
N ILE A 518 34.75 -17.90 6.80
CA ILE A 518 34.31 -19.27 6.48
C ILE A 518 34.14 -20.10 7.77
N GLN A 519 35.03 -19.92 8.77
CA GLN A 519 34.87 -20.58 10.05
C GLN A 519 33.56 -20.17 10.75
N PHE A 520 33.16 -18.89 10.64
CA PHE A 520 31.89 -18.40 11.18
C PHE A 520 30.69 -19.08 10.49
N SER A 521 30.74 -19.29 9.17
CA SER A 521 29.65 -19.90 8.41
C SER A 521 29.33 -21.33 8.85
N LYS A 522 30.29 -22.08 9.44
CA LYS A 522 30.07 -23.45 9.95
C LYS A 522 28.97 -23.52 11.02
N GLY A 523 28.60 -22.39 11.65
CA GLY A 523 27.47 -22.29 12.58
C GLY A 523 26.10 -22.12 11.90
N LEU A 524 26.06 -22.04 10.58
CA LEU A 524 24.83 -21.99 9.78
C LEU A 524 24.44 -23.39 9.32
N THR A 525 23.18 -23.58 8.99
CA THR A 525 22.66 -24.81 8.36
C THR A 525 22.44 -24.64 6.86
N LYS A 526 22.35 -23.37 6.39
CA LYS A 526 22.29 -23.01 4.98
C LYS A 526 23.63 -22.48 4.50
N HIS A 527 24.12 -23.03 3.42
CA HIS A 527 25.42 -22.70 2.84
C HIS A 527 25.34 -22.42 1.33
N GLU A 528 24.14 -22.13 0.80
CA GLU A 528 23.89 -22.04 -0.64
C GLU A 528 24.82 -21.03 -1.34
N HIS A 529 24.98 -19.84 -0.76
CA HIS A 529 25.80 -18.78 -1.37
C HIS A 529 27.30 -18.98 -1.11
N ILE A 530 27.70 -19.44 0.08
CA ILE A 530 29.11 -19.69 0.36
C ILE A 530 29.63 -20.90 -0.42
N ASP A 531 28.84 -21.96 -0.57
CA ASP A 531 29.22 -23.12 -1.38
C ASP A 531 29.37 -22.74 -2.86
N PHE A 532 28.46 -21.92 -3.37
CA PHE A 532 28.54 -21.40 -4.74
C PHE A 532 29.81 -20.53 -4.92
N ALA A 533 30.10 -19.62 -3.99
CA ALA A 533 31.31 -18.78 -4.03
C ALA A 533 32.60 -19.59 -3.97
N CYS A 534 32.67 -20.64 -3.13
CA CYS A 534 33.81 -21.55 -3.05
C CYS A 534 33.96 -22.39 -4.34
N ALA A 535 32.87 -22.83 -4.94
CA ALA A 535 32.91 -23.54 -6.22
C ALA A 535 33.45 -22.63 -7.35
N ILE A 536 33.03 -21.36 -7.39
CA ILE A 536 33.61 -20.34 -8.31
C ILE A 536 35.11 -20.17 -8.06
N GLU A 537 35.56 -20.08 -6.79
CA GLU A 537 36.98 -20.00 -6.45
C GLU A 537 37.79 -21.17 -7.02
N GLN A 538 37.30 -22.42 -6.87
CA GLN A 538 37.96 -23.62 -7.41
C GLN A 538 38.16 -23.52 -8.93
N ILE A 539 37.15 -23.07 -9.65
CA ILE A 539 37.18 -22.89 -11.11
C ILE A 539 38.14 -21.80 -11.52
N THR A 540 38.15 -20.68 -10.81
CA THR A 540 38.96 -19.51 -11.16
C THR A 540 40.43 -19.70 -10.78
N THR A 541 40.74 -20.35 -9.67
CA THR A 541 42.12 -20.66 -9.22
C THR A 541 42.79 -21.70 -10.10
N ALA A 542 42.04 -22.63 -10.72
CA ALA A 542 42.56 -23.54 -11.74
C ALA A 542 43.12 -22.77 -12.96
N LYS A 543 42.59 -21.58 -13.27
CA LYS A 543 43.07 -20.72 -14.36
C LYS A 543 44.27 -19.87 -13.90
N LYS A 544 44.22 -19.29 -12.69
CA LYS A 544 45.27 -18.45 -12.13
C LYS A 544 45.23 -18.42 -10.61
N GLY A 545 46.29 -18.84 -9.93
CA GLY A 545 46.34 -19.08 -8.49
C GLY A 545 46.05 -17.87 -7.57
N ASN A 546 45.96 -16.65 -8.08
CA ASN A 546 45.53 -15.47 -7.31
C ASN A 546 44.06 -15.08 -7.54
N LEU A 547 43.31 -15.85 -8.29
CA LEU A 547 41.85 -15.67 -8.46
C LEU A 547 41.09 -16.40 -7.36
N ILE A 548 41.50 -16.19 -6.12
CA ILE A 548 40.90 -16.73 -4.90
C ILE A 548 39.64 -15.94 -4.49
N LEU A 549 38.80 -16.55 -3.66
CA LEU A 549 37.76 -15.84 -2.94
C LEU A 549 38.41 -14.82 -2.00
N ASN A 550 38.10 -13.55 -2.15
CA ASN A 550 38.64 -12.48 -1.30
C ASN A 550 37.65 -12.17 -0.14
N VAL A 551 38.10 -11.27 0.75
CA VAL A 551 37.33 -10.91 1.94
C VAL A 551 35.94 -10.35 1.61
N ASP A 552 35.81 -9.56 0.55
CA ASP A 552 34.55 -8.96 0.12
C ASP A 552 33.56 -10.06 -0.36
N GLY A 553 34.07 -10.99 -1.15
CA GLY A 553 33.28 -12.14 -1.63
C GLY A 553 32.83 -13.08 -0.51
N ALA A 554 33.71 -13.37 0.45
CA ALA A 554 33.39 -14.21 1.59
C ALA A 554 32.35 -13.57 2.51
N ILE A 555 32.49 -12.27 2.81
CA ILE A 555 31.48 -11.51 3.60
C ILE A 555 30.13 -11.53 2.90
N ALA A 556 30.09 -11.25 1.60
CA ALA A 556 28.87 -11.22 0.82
C ALA A 556 28.13 -12.56 0.88
N ALA A 557 28.84 -13.67 0.64
CA ALA A 557 28.27 -15.02 0.61
C ALA A 557 27.71 -15.44 1.98
N VAL A 558 28.52 -15.32 3.04
CA VAL A 558 28.11 -15.71 4.39
C VAL A 558 26.97 -14.82 4.89
N PHE A 559 26.96 -13.53 4.56
CA PHE A 559 25.91 -12.63 4.99
C PHE A 559 24.58 -12.91 4.30
N LEU A 560 24.58 -13.27 3.01
CA LEU A 560 23.35 -13.72 2.32
C LEU A 560 22.75 -14.96 2.97
N ASP A 561 23.55 -15.98 3.28
CA ASP A 561 23.09 -17.20 3.96
C ASP A 561 22.57 -16.89 5.37
N LEU A 562 23.30 -16.07 6.13
CA LEU A 562 22.93 -15.65 7.48
C LEU A 562 21.60 -14.90 7.51
N LEU A 563 21.42 -13.92 6.62
CA LEU A 563 20.20 -13.13 6.53
C LEU A 563 19.00 -14.01 6.16
N SER A 564 19.18 -14.92 5.21
CA SER A 564 18.15 -15.89 4.81
C SER A 564 17.78 -16.82 5.96
N GLU A 565 18.80 -17.39 6.66
CA GLU A 565 18.57 -18.38 7.69
C GLU A 565 18.13 -17.78 9.03
N LYS A 566 18.89 -16.83 9.56
CA LYS A 566 18.68 -16.31 10.93
C LYS A 566 17.70 -15.16 10.99
N GLU A 567 17.70 -14.29 10.00
CA GLU A 567 16.78 -13.14 9.95
C GLU A 567 15.48 -13.45 9.20
N LYS A 568 15.39 -14.62 8.55
CA LYS A 568 14.23 -15.05 7.74
C LYS A 568 13.89 -14.05 6.65
N ILE A 569 14.91 -13.47 6.03
CA ILE A 569 14.77 -12.56 4.90
C ILE A 569 14.43 -13.39 3.66
N SER A 570 13.36 -13.02 2.99
CA SER A 570 12.92 -13.66 1.76
C SER A 570 13.86 -13.32 0.60
N ARG A 571 13.80 -14.10 -0.48
CA ARG A 571 14.58 -13.88 -1.69
C ARG A 571 14.34 -12.49 -2.30
N ASN A 572 13.09 -12.02 -2.32
CA ASN A 572 12.76 -10.69 -2.83
C ASN A 572 13.36 -9.58 -1.95
N GLU A 573 13.29 -9.73 -0.63
CA GLU A 573 13.92 -8.78 0.30
C GLU A 573 15.45 -8.78 0.17
N LEU A 574 16.10 -9.96 -0.03
CA LEU A 574 17.55 -10.00 -0.31
C LEU A 574 17.91 -9.24 -1.57
N LYS A 575 17.10 -9.38 -2.63
CA LYS A 575 17.28 -8.60 -3.86
C LYS A 575 17.16 -7.10 -3.60
N GLU A 576 16.15 -6.67 -2.82
CA GLU A 576 16.00 -5.26 -2.45
C GLU A 576 17.20 -4.73 -1.65
N LEU A 577 17.74 -5.52 -0.72
CA LEU A 577 18.95 -5.15 0.04
C LEU A 577 20.17 -4.97 -0.89
N ILE A 578 20.30 -5.82 -1.91
CA ILE A 578 21.35 -5.67 -2.93
C ILE A 578 21.13 -4.39 -3.74
N ASP A 579 19.90 -4.14 -4.17
CA ASP A 579 19.56 -3.00 -5.03
C ASP A 579 19.78 -1.63 -4.32
N ILE A 580 19.68 -1.58 -2.97
CA ILE A 580 19.97 -0.38 -2.15
C ILE A 580 21.42 -0.33 -1.63
N GLU A 581 22.31 -1.20 -2.09
CA GLU A 581 23.73 -1.29 -1.69
C GLU A 581 23.97 -1.58 -0.19
N PHE A 582 23.04 -2.27 0.46
CA PHE A 582 23.12 -2.59 1.88
C PHE A 582 24.44 -3.25 2.31
N PHE A 583 24.96 -4.18 1.51
CA PHE A 583 26.18 -4.92 1.84
C PHE A 583 27.44 -4.04 1.90
N ASN A 584 27.46 -2.92 1.17
CA ASN A 584 28.58 -1.97 1.24
C ASN A 584 28.54 -1.12 2.53
N ALA A 585 27.41 -0.99 3.20
CA ALA A 585 27.28 -0.14 4.39
C ALA A 585 28.24 -0.56 5.50
N LEU A 586 28.43 -1.89 5.72
CA LEU A 586 29.36 -2.37 6.73
C LEU A 586 30.82 -1.97 6.43
N PHE A 587 31.23 -1.98 5.16
CA PHE A 587 32.57 -1.52 4.77
C PHE A 587 32.73 -0.02 5.05
N VAL A 588 31.79 0.80 4.61
CA VAL A 588 31.81 2.25 4.83
C VAL A 588 31.91 2.55 6.32
N PHE A 589 31.07 1.92 7.12
CA PHE A 589 31.02 2.14 8.56
C PHE A 589 32.32 1.72 9.26
N ALA A 590 32.82 0.51 9.01
CA ALA A 590 34.05 0.03 9.59
C ALA A 590 35.26 0.90 9.19
N ARG A 591 35.36 1.24 7.91
CA ARG A 591 36.47 2.02 7.36
C ARG A 591 36.48 3.47 7.86
N SER A 592 35.36 4.04 8.23
CA SER A 592 35.29 5.37 8.87
C SER A 592 36.12 5.46 10.13
N VAL A 593 36.20 4.39 10.93
CA VAL A 593 37.03 4.34 12.13
C VAL A 593 38.50 4.41 11.78
N GLY A 594 38.95 3.60 10.81
CA GLY A 594 40.36 3.61 10.36
C GLY A 594 40.78 4.97 9.77
N PHE A 595 39.92 5.57 8.93
CA PHE A 595 40.21 6.90 8.37
C PHE A 595 40.25 7.97 9.46
N THR A 596 39.37 7.94 10.42
CA THR A 596 39.38 8.84 11.58
C THR A 596 40.68 8.68 12.38
N ALA A 597 41.15 7.43 12.59
CA ALA A 597 42.40 7.16 13.27
C ALA A 597 43.60 7.74 12.51
N HIS A 598 43.65 7.57 11.19
CA HIS A 598 44.72 8.17 10.34
C HIS A 598 44.68 9.71 10.36
N TYR A 599 43.53 10.35 10.40
CA TYR A 599 43.42 11.79 10.61
C TYR A 599 44.03 12.21 11.95
N LEU A 600 43.63 11.57 13.04
CA LEU A 600 44.16 11.89 14.39
C LEU A 600 45.65 11.67 14.49
N ASP A 601 46.19 10.64 13.82
CA ASP A 601 47.58 10.35 13.76
C ASP A 601 48.39 11.46 13.04
N GLN A 602 47.93 11.91 11.88
CA GLN A 602 48.54 13.02 11.15
C GLN A 602 48.51 14.33 11.95
N ARG A 603 47.49 14.56 12.75
CA ARG A 603 47.40 15.72 13.64
C ARG A 603 48.37 15.63 14.83
N ARG A 604 48.63 14.41 15.34
CA ARG A 604 49.63 14.18 16.42
C ARG A 604 51.05 14.32 15.91
N LEU A 605 51.33 13.83 14.71
CA LEU A 605 52.65 13.88 14.09
C LEU A 605 53.03 15.29 13.59
N ASP A 606 52.03 16.17 13.46
CA ASP A 606 52.19 17.55 12.97
C ASP A 606 53.01 17.65 11.66
N GLU A 607 52.81 16.68 10.77
CA GLU A 607 53.47 16.65 9.47
C GLU A 607 52.97 17.80 8.57
N GLY A 608 53.94 18.50 7.91
CA GLY A 608 53.65 19.61 7.02
C GLY A 608 52.85 19.21 5.77
N LEU A 609 52.52 20.20 4.96
CA LEU A 609 51.75 20.01 3.71
C LEU A 609 52.39 18.93 2.81
N PHE A 610 51.59 17.96 2.41
CA PHE A 610 51.99 16.91 1.49
C PHE A 610 52.20 17.47 0.07
N ARG A 611 53.34 17.16 -0.56
CA ARG A 611 53.64 17.47 -1.97
C ARG A 611 54.45 16.34 -2.58
N LEU A 612 54.07 15.91 -3.78
CA LEU A 612 54.89 15.01 -4.58
C LEU A 612 56.10 15.75 -5.15
N SER A 613 57.23 15.07 -5.24
CA SER A 613 58.36 15.52 -6.01
C SER A 613 58.05 15.45 -7.52
N PRO A 614 58.54 16.39 -8.35
CA PRO A 614 58.38 16.27 -9.81
C PRO A 614 58.88 14.94 -10.39
N LYS A 615 59.85 14.30 -9.75
CA LYS A 615 60.39 12.98 -10.16
C LYS A 615 59.43 11.82 -9.92
N GLU A 616 58.42 12.01 -9.08
CA GLU A 616 57.40 11.00 -8.77
C GLU A 616 56.21 11.07 -9.74
N ILE A 617 56.26 12.02 -10.71
CA ILE A 617 55.20 12.19 -11.71
C ILE A 617 55.83 11.98 -13.09
N VAL A 618 55.30 11.05 -13.86
CA VAL A 618 55.68 10.81 -15.25
C VAL A 618 54.78 11.62 -16.17
N PHE A 619 55.41 12.52 -16.96
CA PHE A 619 54.69 13.30 -17.97
C PHE A 619 54.50 12.47 -19.25
N ASN A 620 53.26 12.29 -19.68
CA ASN A 620 52.97 11.62 -20.95
C ASN A 620 53.03 12.62 -22.12
N LYS A 621 54.01 12.43 -23.00
CA LYS A 621 54.23 13.28 -24.19
C LYS A 621 53.26 12.96 -25.36
N TYR A 622 52.47 11.90 -25.25
CA TYR A 622 51.65 11.36 -26.35
C TYR A 622 50.15 11.40 -26.09
N SER A 623 49.67 12.26 -25.20
CA SER A 623 48.27 12.49 -24.95
C SER A 623 47.67 13.54 -25.90
#